data_e26979b791d1013c769aff29893f4f34
#
_entry.id   e26979b791d1013c769aff29893f4f34
#
_cell.length_a   1.000
_cell.length_b   1.000
_cell.length_c   1.000
_cell.angle_alpha   90.00
_cell.angle_beta   90.00
_cell.angle_gamma   90.00
#
_symmetry.space_group_name_H-M   'P 1'
#
loop_
_entity.id
_entity.type
_entity.pdbx_description
1 polymer ?
#
loop_
_entity_poly.entity_id
_entity_poly.type
_entity_poly.pdbx_seq_one_letter_code
_entity_poly.pdbx_strand_id
1 'polypeptide(L)'
;AIAMPMRRLFLLLVPLSACAPELPPEQIAARRAQALMEGAGQRGATLLAPIAGIDDAGQVGVCGLIETRSGPVRVVVKLASGTVRIGKPAAMGGQRADLGESRFCDDKAQARWANVKRADPVGLMAKFEA
;
A
#
# COMPACT_ATOMS: atom_id res chain seq x y z
N ALA A 1 33.87 25.40 27.53
CA ALA A 1 32.69 25.52 28.39
C ALA A 1 31.45 26.00 27.62
N ILE A 2 31.63 26.85 26.61
CA ILE A 2 30.54 27.42 25.84
C ILE A 2 29.89 26.37 24.92
N ALA A 3 30.63 25.37 24.48
CA ALA A 3 30.14 24.30 23.62
C ALA A 3 29.24 23.28 24.33
N MET A 4 29.32 23.16 25.63
CA MET A 4 28.55 22.19 26.40
C MET A 4 27.03 22.43 26.38
N PRO A 5 26.51 23.63 26.52
CA PRO A 5 25.06 23.88 26.42
C PRO A 5 24.50 23.51 25.04
N MET A 6 25.27 23.73 23.99
CA MET A 6 24.86 23.35 22.63
C MET A 6 24.74 21.82 22.45
N ARG A 7 25.63 21.07 23.04
CA ARG A 7 25.56 19.62 23.00
C ARG A 7 24.33 19.11 23.72
N ARG A 8 23.95 19.68 24.80
CA ARG A 8 22.74 19.31 25.54
C ARG A 8 21.48 19.60 24.75
N LEU A 9 21.43 20.74 24.08
CA LEU A 9 20.31 21.08 23.20
C LEU A 9 20.20 20.12 22.04
N PHE A 10 21.33 19.72 21.47
CA PHE A 10 21.36 18.77 20.36
C PHE A 10 20.85 17.38 20.78
N LEU A 11 21.22 16.94 21.96
CA LEU A 11 20.75 15.65 22.52
C LEU A 11 19.26 15.66 22.81
N LEU A 12 18.68 16.79 23.16
CA LEU A 12 17.26 16.91 23.42
C LEU A 12 16.44 16.86 22.11
N LEU A 13 17.00 17.28 21.00
CA LEU A 13 16.32 17.23 19.70
C LEU A 13 16.21 15.81 19.14
N VAL A 14 17.16 14.93 19.44
CA VAL A 14 17.16 13.56 18.96
C VAL A 14 15.92 12.76 19.45
N PRO A 15 15.54 12.79 20.74
CA PRO A 15 14.32 12.11 21.19
C PRO A 15 13.05 12.62 20.53
N LEU A 16 12.97 13.91 20.21
CA LEU A 16 11.81 14.49 19.54
C LEU A 16 11.66 13.96 18.11
N SER A 17 12.77 13.76 17.41
CA SER A 17 12.76 13.15 16.07
C SER A 17 12.33 11.69 16.10
N ALA A 18 12.65 10.95 17.17
CA ALA A 18 12.28 9.57 17.35
C ALA A 18 10.79 9.39 17.70
N CYS A 19 10.10 10.45 18.09
CA CYS A 19 8.69 10.41 18.46
C CYS A 19 7.74 10.69 17.28
N ALA A 20 8.25 10.73 16.05
CA ALA A 20 7.40 10.90 14.88
C ALA A 20 6.41 9.73 14.77
N PRO A 21 5.12 10.03 14.52
CA PRO A 21 4.12 8.96 14.43
C PRO A 21 4.39 8.03 13.25
N GLU A 22 4.21 6.74 13.47
CA GLU A 22 4.33 5.75 12.42
C GLU A 22 3.13 5.85 11.48
N LEU A 23 3.37 5.54 10.21
CA LEU A 23 2.30 5.50 9.22
C LEU A 23 1.41 4.28 9.46
N PRO A 24 0.10 4.40 9.22
CA PRO A 24 -0.78 3.24 9.25
C PRO A 24 -0.34 2.19 8.23
N PRO A 25 -0.54 0.89 8.51
CA PRO A 25 -0.18 -0.17 7.58
C PRO A 25 -0.77 -0.01 6.18
N GLU A 26 -1.98 0.52 6.08
CA GLU A 26 -2.65 0.77 4.80
C GLU A 26 -1.86 1.76 3.94
N GLN A 27 -1.30 2.79 4.55
CA GLN A 27 -0.49 3.77 3.83
C GLN A 27 0.85 3.18 3.39
N ILE A 28 1.45 2.36 4.22
CA ILE A 28 2.71 1.68 3.87
C ILE A 28 2.47 0.72 2.71
N ALA A 29 1.40 -0.05 2.77
CA ALA A 29 1.01 -0.95 1.69
C ALA A 29 0.74 -0.19 0.39
N ALA A 30 0.03 0.93 0.46
CA ALA A 30 -0.26 1.77 -0.70
C ALA A 30 1.01 2.36 -1.31
N ARG A 31 1.95 2.81 -0.50
CA ARG A 31 3.24 3.33 -0.98
C ARG A 31 4.06 2.25 -1.67
N ARG A 32 4.07 1.05 -1.10
CA ARG A 32 4.77 -0.07 -1.71
C ARG A 32 4.12 -0.45 -3.04
N ALA A 33 2.79 -0.47 -3.10
CA ALA A 33 2.06 -0.73 -4.34
C ALA A 33 2.38 0.33 -5.40
N GLN A 34 2.44 1.60 -5.00
CA GLN A 34 2.83 2.68 -5.90
C GLN A 34 4.23 2.48 -6.46
N ALA A 35 5.19 2.12 -5.61
CA ALA A 35 6.56 1.88 -6.04
C ALA A 35 6.67 0.69 -6.99
N LEU A 36 5.94 -0.39 -6.71
CA LEU A 36 5.91 -1.56 -7.58
C LEU A 36 5.27 -1.25 -8.92
N MET A 37 4.23 -0.45 -8.93
CA MET A 37 3.57 -0.02 -10.15
C MET A 37 4.50 0.83 -11.03
N GLU A 38 5.24 1.74 -10.42
CA GLU A 38 6.23 2.54 -11.13
C GLU A 38 7.36 1.68 -11.69
N GLY A 39 7.83 0.71 -10.91
CA GLY A 39 8.83 -0.26 -11.34
C GLY A 39 8.35 -1.15 -12.48
N ALA A 40 7.04 -1.37 -12.60
CA ALA A 40 6.42 -2.14 -13.68
C ALA A 40 6.19 -1.32 -14.95
N GLY A 41 6.66 -0.08 -14.99
CA GLY A 41 6.59 0.76 -16.19
C GLY A 41 5.48 1.81 -16.19
N GLN A 42 4.71 1.90 -15.11
CA GLN A 42 3.63 2.89 -15.00
C GLN A 42 4.15 4.18 -14.35
N ARG A 43 5.20 4.73 -14.92
CA ARG A 43 5.82 5.97 -14.42
C ARG A 43 4.88 7.14 -14.58
N GLY A 44 4.83 7.98 -13.56
CA GLY A 44 3.97 9.15 -13.55
C GLY A 44 2.52 8.86 -13.24
N ALA A 45 2.11 7.60 -13.17
CA ALA A 45 0.77 7.24 -12.74
C ALA A 45 0.68 7.25 -11.22
N THR A 46 -0.40 7.81 -10.69
CA THR A 46 -0.67 7.82 -9.25
C THR A 46 -1.79 6.85 -8.93
N LEU A 47 -1.55 5.98 -7.96
CA LEU A 47 -2.55 5.05 -7.49
C LEU A 47 -3.56 5.80 -6.62
N LEU A 48 -4.80 5.85 -7.07
CA LEU A 48 -5.89 6.56 -6.41
C LEU A 48 -6.79 5.58 -5.65
N ALA A 49 -7.33 6.05 -4.52
CA ALA A 49 -8.25 5.29 -3.69
C ALA A 49 -7.76 3.87 -3.37
N PRO A 50 -6.53 3.70 -2.88
CA PRO A 50 -5.99 2.37 -2.64
C PRO A 50 -6.73 1.65 -1.52
N ILE A 51 -7.00 0.37 -1.74
CA ILE A 51 -7.63 -0.52 -0.78
C ILE A 51 -6.70 -1.71 -0.58
N ALA A 52 -6.35 -1.97 0.67
CA ALA A 52 -5.54 -3.13 1.03
C ALA A 52 -6.43 -4.28 1.47
N GLY A 53 -6.06 -5.49 1.10
CA GLY A 53 -6.79 -6.68 1.48
C GLY A 53 -5.88 -7.90 1.53
N ILE A 54 -6.40 -8.95 2.14
CA ILE A 54 -5.72 -10.25 2.23
C ILE A 54 -6.64 -11.29 1.58
N ASP A 55 -6.09 -12.06 0.64
CA ASP A 55 -6.86 -13.11 0.00
C ASP A 55 -7.01 -14.35 0.90
N ASP A 56 -7.70 -15.36 0.41
CA ASP A 56 -7.92 -16.61 1.13
C ASP A 56 -6.63 -17.43 1.33
N ALA A 57 -5.60 -17.17 0.56
CA ALA A 57 -4.28 -17.78 0.73
C ALA A 57 -3.38 -17.01 1.70
N GLY A 58 -3.86 -15.90 2.28
CA GLY A 58 -3.10 -15.09 3.22
C GLY A 58 -2.14 -14.10 2.58
N GLN A 59 -2.23 -13.87 1.28
CA GLN A 59 -1.38 -12.92 0.56
C GLN A 59 -1.99 -11.52 0.60
N VAL A 60 -1.13 -10.52 0.67
CA VAL A 60 -1.55 -9.11 0.70
C VAL A 60 -1.55 -8.53 -0.70
N GLY A 61 -2.62 -7.84 -1.01
CA GLY A 61 -2.74 -7.08 -2.25
C GLY A 61 -3.31 -5.70 -1.99
N VAL A 62 -3.06 -4.81 -2.94
CA VAL A 62 -3.62 -3.46 -2.95
C VAL A 62 -4.33 -3.24 -4.28
N CYS A 63 -5.57 -2.79 -4.21
CA CYS A 63 -6.34 -2.39 -5.37
C CYS A 63 -6.46 -0.87 -5.39
N GLY A 64 -6.49 -0.30 -6.57
CA GLY A 64 -6.69 1.13 -6.74
C GLY A 64 -7.05 1.46 -8.18
N LEU A 65 -7.07 2.74 -8.46
CA LEU A 65 -7.37 3.26 -9.79
C LEU A 65 -6.21 4.11 -10.27
N ILE A 66 -5.95 4.08 -11.57
CA ILE A 66 -5.09 5.06 -12.22
C ILE A 66 -5.86 5.73 -13.35
N GLU A 67 -5.58 7.02 -13.55
CA GLU A 67 -6.15 7.76 -14.67
C GLU A 67 -5.33 7.48 -15.93
N THR A 68 -6.03 7.15 -17.00
CA THR A 68 -5.44 7.00 -18.32
C THR A 68 -6.18 7.87 -19.33
N ARG A 69 -5.63 7.99 -20.53
CA ARG A 69 -6.31 8.71 -21.61
C ARG A 69 -7.68 8.12 -21.94
N SER A 70 -7.86 6.84 -21.72
CA SER A 70 -9.12 6.13 -21.96
C SER A 70 -10.04 6.14 -20.75
N GLY A 71 -9.68 6.84 -19.67
CA GLY A 71 -10.43 6.89 -18.44
C GLY A 71 -9.76 6.13 -17.30
N PRO A 72 -10.42 6.03 -16.15
CA PRO A 72 -9.86 5.31 -15.01
C PRO A 72 -9.82 3.80 -15.26
N VAL A 73 -8.71 3.18 -14.89
CA VAL A 73 -8.56 1.72 -14.93
C VAL A 73 -8.19 1.20 -13.56
N ARG A 74 -8.62 -0.02 -13.27
CA ARG A 74 -8.26 -0.68 -12.02
C ARG A 74 -6.87 -1.27 -12.09
N VAL A 75 -6.17 -1.17 -10.97
CA VAL A 75 -4.86 -1.77 -10.78
C VAL A 75 -4.91 -2.65 -9.55
N VAL A 76 -4.35 -3.84 -9.66
CA VAL A 76 -4.18 -4.76 -8.53
C VAL A 76 -2.70 -5.07 -8.41
N VAL A 77 -2.16 -4.86 -7.22
CA VAL A 77 -0.75 -5.12 -6.92
C VAL A 77 -0.67 -6.18 -5.84
N LYS A 78 -0.01 -7.30 -6.14
CA LYS A 78 0.32 -8.31 -5.14
C LYS A 78 1.66 -7.94 -4.53
N LEU A 79 1.67 -7.62 -3.24
CA LEU A 79 2.86 -7.02 -2.63
C LEU A 79 4.03 -7.99 -2.49
N ALA A 80 3.77 -9.23 -2.12
CA ALA A 80 4.84 -10.19 -1.90
C ALA A 80 5.58 -10.57 -3.19
N SER A 81 4.85 -10.79 -4.27
CA SER A 81 5.43 -11.17 -5.56
C SER A 81 5.85 -9.98 -6.40
N GLY A 82 5.38 -8.78 -6.05
CA GLY A 82 5.59 -7.58 -6.87
C GLY A 82 4.82 -7.57 -8.17
N THR A 83 3.82 -8.43 -8.31
CA THR A 83 3.03 -8.54 -9.53
C THR A 83 2.03 -7.39 -9.62
N VAL A 84 2.04 -6.69 -10.75
CA VAL A 84 1.12 -5.60 -11.05
C VAL A 84 0.21 -6.02 -12.18
N ARG A 85 -1.10 -5.92 -11.98
CA ARG A 85 -2.10 -6.19 -13.03
C ARG A 85 -2.94 -4.96 -13.25
N ILE A 86 -3.08 -4.58 -14.50
CA ILE A 86 -3.82 -3.41 -14.92
C ILE A 86 -5.03 -3.90 -15.71
N GLY A 87 -6.21 -3.51 -15.25
CA GLY A 87 -7.45 -3.83 -15.95
C GLY A 87 -7.60 -3.02 -17.22
N LYS A 88 -8.54 -3.42 -18.06
CA LYS A 88 -8.86 -2.66 -19.27
C LYS A 88 -9.67 -1.41 -18.90
N PRO A 89 -9.62 -0.35 -19.72
CA PRO A 89 -10.47 0.81 -19.51
C PRO A 89 -11.94 0.42 -19.41
N ALA A 90 -12.67 1.13 -18.56
CA ALA A 90 -14.08 0.84 -18.29
C ALA A 90 -14.99 1.31 -19.44
N ALA A 91 -14.78 0.81 -20.63
CA ALA A 91 -15.53 1.25 -21.79
C ALA A 91 -16.93 0.68 -21.85
N MET A 92 -17.24 -0.47 -21.27
CA MET A 92 -18.52 -1.14 -21.47
C MET A 92 -19.00 -1.92 -20.25
N GLY A 93 -18.66 -1.51 -19.07
CA GLY A 93 -19.10 -2.20 -17.85
C GLY A 93 -18.51 -3.58 -17.65
N GLY A 94 -17.65 -4.05 -18.54
CA GLY A 94 -17.00 -5.34 -18.43
C GLY A 94 -15.77 -5.38 -17.54
N GLN A 95 -15.44 -4.29 -16.94
CA GLN A 95 -14.20 -4.14 -16.18
C GLN A 95 -14.08 -5.07 -14.99
N ARG A 96 -15.20 -5.42 -14.37
CA ARG A 96 -15.19 -6.32 -13.20
C ARG A 96 -14.74 -7.72 -13.54
N ALA A 97 -15.07 -8.20 -14.74
CA ALA A 97 -14.74 -9.54 -15.16
C ALA A 97 -13.24 -9.73 -15.43
N ASP A 98 -12.53 -8.63 -15.69
CA ASP A 98 -11.12 -8.68 -16.04
C ASP A 98 -10.20 -8.79 -14.82
N LEU A 99 -10.74 -8.61 -13.63
CA LEU A 99 -9.96 -8.63 -12.39
C LEU A 99 -10.24 -9.89 -11.59
N GLY A 100 -9.62 -10.98 -11.98
CA GLY A 100 -9.63 -12.19 -11.17
C GLY A 100 -9.04 -11.96 -9.77
N GLU A 101 -8.30 -10.88 -9.62
CA GLU A 101 -7.70 -10.46 -8.36
C GLU A 101 -8.60 -9.56 -7.51
N SER A 102 -9.83 -9.33 -7.92
CA SER A 102 -10.79 -8.60 -7.11
C SER A 102 -10.94 -9.17 -5.69
N ARG A 103 -10.53 -10.42 -5.50
CA ARG A 103 -10.46 -11.05 -4.18
C ARG A 103 -9.56 -10.33 -3.18
N PHE A 104 -8.73 -9.38 -3.61
CA PHE A 104 -8.01 -8.47 -2.70
C PHE A 104 -8.81 -7.23 -2.37
N CYS A 105 -9.89 -6.97 -3.09
CA CYS A 105 -10.67 -5.74 -2.97
C CYS A 105 -12.05 -5.97 -2.38
N ASP A 106 -12.49 -7.20 -2.25
CA ASP A 106 -13.82 -7.51 -1.75
C ASP A 106 -13.91 -7.34 -0.22
N ASP A 107 -15.11 -7.40 0.29
CA ASP A 107 -15.37 -7.20 1.72
C ASP A 107 -14.66 -8.24 2.58
N LYS A 108 -14.56 -9.46 2.10
CA LYS A 108 -13.87 -10.54 2.83
C LYS A 108 -12.38 -10.28 2.94
N ALA A 109 -11.76 -9.81 1.87
CA ALA A 109 -10.34 -9.48 1.87
C ALA A 109 -10.05 -8.32 2.81
N GLN A 110 -10.89 -7.30 2.79
CA GLN A 110 -10.76 -6.16 3.69
C GLN A 110 -10.97 -6.56 5.15
N ALA A 111 -11.91 -7.47 5.40
CA ALA A 111 -12.14 -7.98 6.75
C ALA A 111 -10.94 -8.79 7.27
N ARG A 112 -10.31 -9.61 6.42
CA ARG A 112 -9.10 -10.34 6.78
C ARG A 112 -7.95 -9.37 7.13
N TRP A 113 -7.79 -8.31 6.34
CA TRP A 113 -6.82 -7.27 6.63
C TRP A 113 -7.07 -6.64 8.00
N ALA A 114 -8.29 -6.22 8.26
CA ALA A 114 -8.65 -5.59 9.53
C ALA A 114 -8.42 -6.53 10.72
N ASN A 115 -8.73 -7.81 10.56
CA ASN A 115 -8.54 -8.81 11.62
C ASN A 115 -7.06 -9.04 11.92
N VAL A 116 -6.23 -9.19 10.89
CA VAL A 116 -4.78 -9.38 11.06
C VAL A 116 -4.14 -8.12 11.64
N LYS A 117 -4.53 -6.95 11.16
CA LYS A 117 -4.04 -5.68 11.69
C LYS A 117 -4.30 -5.55 13.18
N ARG A 118 -5.48 -5.97 13.63
CA ARG A 118 -5.87 -5.88 15.03
C ARG A 118 -5.16 -6.91 15.90
N ALA A 119 -5.04 -8.15 15.40
CA ALA A 119 -4.50 -9.27 16.17
C ALA A 119 -2.97 -9.34 16.12
N ASP A 120 -2.36 -8.99 14.99
CA ASP A 120 -0.92 -9.16 14.76
C ASP A 120 -0.40 -8.13 13.77
N PRO A 121 -0.28 -6.87 14.18
CA PRO A 121 0.19 -5.80 13.28
C PRO A 121 1.62 -6.04 12.78
N VAL A 122 2.48 -6.64 13.58
CA VAL A 122 3.86 -6.96 13.19
C VAL A 122 3.86 -8.04 12.11
N GLY A 123 3.06 -9.08 12.28
CA GLY A 123 2.92 -10.13 11.28
C GLY A 123 2.32 -9.61 9.98
N LEU A 124 1.40 -8.68 10.05
CA LEU A 124 0.85 -8.04 8.86
C LEU A 124 1.94 -7.31 8.07
N MET A 125 2.76 -6.51 8.75
CA MET A 125 3.87 -5.80 8.10
C MET A 125 4.87 -6.77 7.49
N ALA A 126 5.16 -7.87 8.14
CA ALA A 126 6.08 -8.89 7.62
C ALA A 126 5.58 -9.52 6.33
N LYS A 127 4.28 -9.53 6.07
CA LYS A 127 3.70 -10.09 4.85
C LYS A 127 4.01 -9.28 3.60
N PHE A 128 4.34 -8.02 3.72
CA PHE A 128 4.55 -7.17 2.54
C PHE A 128 5.78 -6.27 2.59
N GLU A 129 6.47 -6.19 3.70
CA GLU A 129 7.72 -5.42 3.80
C GLU A 129 8.97 -6.21 3.48
N ALA A 130 8.87 -7.51 3.52
CA ALA A 130 10.03 -8.37 3.34
C ALA A 130 10.63 -8.30 1.93
#